data_46ae9c6f7654b90ee372732e19e4c596
#
_entry.id   46ae9c6f7654b90ee372732e19e4c596
#
_cell.length_a   1.000
_cell.length_b   1.000
_cell.length_c   1.000
_cell.angle_alpha   90.00
_cell.angle_beta   90.00
_cell.angle_gamma   90.00
#
_symmetry.space_group_name_H-M   'P 1'
#
loop_
_entity.id
_entity.type
_entity.pdbx_description
1 polymer ?
#
loop_
_entity_poly.entity_id
_entity_poly.type
_entity_poly.pdbx_seq_one_letter_code
_entity_poly.pdbx_strand_id
1 'polypeptide(L)'
;MFVLAIGLLGVAALQLRGLQFNNDAHIRGQVSVLASGIADRMRSNSVNAADYLMNNYLIPSTLTSTCSETAVVTAANDLECWKVLAKNTLPTGSQLSITSAALTEGTEYTVAVRAFDRTTQGLGTYITYSFLL
;
A
#
# COMPACT_ATOMS: atom_id res chain seq x y z
N MET A 1 41.85 24.66 1.38
CA MET A 1 40.41 25.04 1.31
C MET A 1 39.61 24.17 0.35
N PHE A 2 40.04 23.96 -0.91
CA PHE A 2 39.27 23.15 -1.91
C PHE A 2 39.05 21.70 -1.50
N VAL A 3 40.00 21.02 -0.88
CA VAL A 3 39.88 19.60 -0.47
C VAL A 3 38.80 19.39 0.59
N LEU A 4 38.67 20.33 1.54
CA LEU A 4 37.60 20.28 2.53
C LEU A 4 36.22 20.49 1.95
N ALA A 5 36.08 21.36 0.93
CA ALA A 5 34.82 21.61 0.26
C ALA A 5 34.34 20.37 -0.53
N ILE A 6 35.24 19.66 -1.23
CA ILE A 6 34.93 18.42 -1.95
C ILE A 6 34.56 17.31 -0.98
N GLY A 7 35.24 17.19 0.16
CA GLY A 7 34.96 16.21 1.20
C GLY A 7 33.54 16.40 1.79
N LEU A 8 33.17 17.64 2.12
CA LEU A 8 31.84 17.96 2.65
C LEU A 8 30.73 17.69 1.64
N LEU A 9 30.92 18.01 0.37
CA LEU A 9 29.96 17.69 -0.69
C LEU A 9 29.76 16.19 -0.86
N GLY A 10 30.82 15.38 -0.77
CA GLY A 10 30.75 13.92 -0.83
C GLY A 10 29.95 13.33 0.33
N VAL A 11 30.17 13.83 1.57
CA VAL A 11 29.40 13.38 2.75
C VAL A 11 27.93 13.79 2.63
N ALA A 12 27.63 15.01 2.18
CA ALA A 12 26.26 15.46 1.99
C ALA A 12 25.50 14.59 0.97
N ALA A 13 26.14 14.20 -0.13
CA ALA A 13 25.54 13.33 -1.13
C ALA A 13 25.23 11.92 -0.57
N LEU A 14 26.11 11.37 0.26
CA LEU A 14 25.89 10.08 0.92
C LEU A 14 24.76 10.13 1.93
N GLN A 15 24.64 11.22 2.69
CA GLN A 15 23.54 11.41 3.64
C GLN A 15 22.18 11.50 2.92
N LEU A 16 22.10 12.23 1.81
CA LEU A 16 20.88 12.31 1.00
C LEU A 16 20.45 10.94 0.47
N ARG A 17 21.36 10.12 -0.04
CA ARG A 17 21.06 8.77 -0.48
C ARG A 17 20.63 7.86 0.67
N GLY A 18 21.27 7.97 1.83
CA GLY A 18 20.88 7.22 3.02
C GLY A 18 19.44 7.52 3.47
N LEU A 19 19.03 8.79 3.43
CA LEU A 19 17.66 9.20 3.75
C LEU A 19 16.64 8.67 2.73
N GLN A 20 16.97 8.65 1.44
CA GLN A 20 16.11 8.10 0.39
C GLN A 20 15.88 6.60 0.60
N PHE A 21 16.94 5.82 0.81
CA PHE A 21 16.82 4.38 1.08
C PHE A 21 16.01 4.07 2.35
N ASN A 22 16.17 4.87 3.40
CA ASN A 22 15.39 4.69 4.62
C ASN A 22 13.90 4.96 4.39
N ASN A 23 13.57 6.01 3.64
CA ASN A 23 12.19 6.33 3.28
C ASN A 23 11.55 5.22 2.42
N ASP A 24 12.28 4.69 1.44
CA ASP A 24 11.81 3.59 0.60
C ASP A 24 11.57 2.30 1.41
N ALA A 25 12.46 1.98 2.33
CA ALA A 25 12.30 0.84 3.23
C ALA A 25 11.05 1.00 4.12
N HIS A 26 10.83 2.22 4.65
CA HIS A 26 9.64 2.53 5.44
C HIS A 26 8.35 2.37 4.65
N ILE A 27 8.29 2.92 3.42
CA ILE A 27 7.12 2.77 2.54
C ILE A 27 6.86 1.30 2.21
N ARG A 28 7.90 0.51 1.92
CA ARG A 28 7.77 -0.93 1.67
C ARG A 28 7.17 -1.66 2.88
N GLY A 29 7.61 -1.34 4.08
CA GLY A 29 7.03 -1.89 5.30
C GLY A 29 5.55 -1.57 5.44
N GLN A 30 5.16 -0.31 5.22
CA GLN A 30 3.76 0.12 5.27
C GLN A 30 2.89 -0.56 4.21
N VAL A 31 3.37 -0.67 2.98
CA VAL A 31 2.68 -1.36 1.88
C VAL A 31 2.45 -2.84 2.23
N SER A 32 3.45 -3.52 2.81
CA SER A 32 3.33 -4.91 3.24
C SER A 32 2.27 -5.09 4.34
N VAL A 33 2.27 -4.22 5.35
CA VAL A 33 1.29 -4.26 6.44
C VAL A 33 -0.13 -4.00 5.92
N LEU A 34 -0.29 -3.06 4.99
CA LEU A 34 -1.59 -2.79 4.36
C LEU A 34 -2.11 -3.99 3.57
N ALA A 35 -1.24 -4.62 2.78
CA ALA A 35 -1.63 -5.78 1.97
C ALA A 35 -2.00 -7.00 2.82
N SER A 36 -1.20 -7.32 3.85
CA SER A 36 -1.49 -8.42 4.76
C SER A 36 -2.74 -8.14 5.61
N GLY A 37 -2.93 -6.90 6.07
CA GLY A 37 -4.07 -6.54 6.91
C GLY A 37 -5.41 -6.73 6.23
N ILE A 38 -5.57 -6.33 4.95
CA ILE A 38 -6.82 -6.58 4.22
C ILE A 38 -6.99 -8.07 3.88
N ALA A 39 -5.89 -8.78 3.56
CA ALA A 39 -5.95 -10.22 3.30
C ALA A 39 -6.44 -11.01 4.53
N ASP A 40 -6.03 -10.63 5.72
CA ASP A 40 -6.48 -11.28 6.96
C ASP A 40 -7.97 -11.00 7.25
N ARG A 41 -8.46 -9.79 6.94
CA ARG A 41 -9.89 -9.47 7.00
C ARG A 41 -10.70 -10.30 6.00
N MET A 42 -10.22 -10.44 4.77
CA MET A 42 -10.84 -11.29 3.74
C MET A 42 -10.90 -12.75 4.18
N ARG A 43 -9.85 -13.29 4.80
CA ARG A 43 -9.85 -14.64 5.34
C ARG A 43 -10.85 -14.82 6.48
N SER A 44 -10.98 -13.86 7.35
CA SER A 44 -11.96 -13.90 8.44
C SER A 44 -13.41 -13.79 7.94
N ASN A 45 -13.61 -13.21 6.76
CA ASN A 45 -14.91 -13.06 6.10
C ASN A 45 -14.96 -13.78 4.74
N SER A 46 -14.47 -15.02 4.71
CA SER A 46 -14.27 -15.80 3.48
C SER A 46 -15.55 -16.02 2.66
N VAL A 47 -16.70 -16.08 3.32
CA VAL A 47 -18.02 -16.25 2.67
C VAL A 47 -18.34 -15.06 1.75
N ASN A 48 -17.89 -13.86 2.10
CA ASN A 48 -18.12 -12.63 1.32
C ASN A 48 -16.83 -12.11 0.69
N ALA A 49 -15.87 -12.97 0.44
CA ALA A 49 -14.54 -12.55 -0.09
C ALA A 49 -14.66 -11.85 -1.46
N ALA A 50 -15.66 -12.23 -2.27
CA ALA A 50 -15.91 -11.59 -3.56
C ALA A 50 -16.33 -10.11 -3.44
N ASP A 51 -16.90 -9.70 -2.32
CA ASP A 51 -17.33 -8.32 -2.08
C ASP A 51 -16.16 -7.36 -1.80
N TYR A 52 -14.95 -7.90 -1.59
CA TYR A 52 -13.73 -7.12 -1.42
C TYR A 52 -13.06 -6.74 -2.75
N LEU A 53 -13.54 -7.23 -3.89
CA LEU A 53 -12.91 -6.95 -5.18
C LEU A 53 -12.91 -5.46 -5.49
N MET A 54 -11.74 -4.95 -5.86
CA MET A 54 -11.54 -3.54 -6.16
C MET A 54 -10.49 -3.37 -7.26
N ASN A 55 -10.86 -2.69 -8.34
CA ASN A 55 -9.97 -2.44 -9.45
C ASN A 55 -9.32 -1.05 -9.33
N ASN A 56 -8.00 -1.02 -9.33
CA ASN A 56 -7.17 0.17 -9.53
C ASN A 56 -7.65 1.45 -8.81
N TYR A 57 -7.95 1.37 -7.52
CA TYR A 57 -8.33 2.52 -6.73
C TYR A 57 -7.12 3.44 -6.50
N LEU A 58 -7.17 4.65 -7.01
CA LEU A 58 -6.17 5.69 -6.76
C LEU A 58 -6.50 6.44 -5.47
N ILE A 59 -5.52 6.57 -4.58
CA ILE A 59 -5.67 7.32 -3.34
C ILE A 59 -5.76 8.82 -3.67
N PRO A 60 -6.90 9.47 -3.40
CA PRO A 60 -7.11 10.87 -3.72
C PRO A 60 -6.40 11.79 -2.71
N SER A 61 -6.26 13.06 -3.05
CA SER A 61 -5.73 14.09 -2.14
C SER A 61 -6.65 14.34 -0.95
N THR A 62 -7.95 14.26 -1.16
CA THR A 62 -8.99 14.38 -0.12
C THR A 62 -9.86 13.13 -0.13
N LEU A 63 -10.05 12.51 1.02
CA LEU A 63 -10.94 11.38 1.20
C LEU A 63 -12.08 11.82 2.13
N THR A 64 -13.31 11.65 1.68
CA THR A 64 -14.53 11.95 2.45
C THR A 64 -15.08 10.73 3.17
N SER A 65 -14.52 9.55 2.91
CA SER A 65 -14.91 8.30 3.55
C SER A 65 -14.57 8.30 5.04
N THR A 66 -15.51 7.85 5.83
CA THR A 66 -15.35 7.63 7.27
C THR A 66 -15.32 6.14 7.56
N CYS A 67 -14.26 5.68 8.18
CA CYS A 67 -14.19 4.35 8.73
C CYS A 67 -14.96 4.31 10.05
N SER A 68 -15.88 3.37 10.21
CA SER A 68 -16.57 3.13 11.47
C SER A 68 -16.06 1.82 12.09
N GLU A 69 -15.25 1.93 13.14
CA GLU A 69 -14.73 0.77 13.86
C GLU A 69 -15.80 0.04 14.68
N THR A 70 -16.93 0.70 14.92
CA THR A 70 -18.08 0.14 15.66
C THR A 70 -19.15 -0.44 14.75
N ALA A 71 -19.01 -0.30 13.43
CA ALA A 71 -19.94 -0.85 12.47
C ALA A 71 -19.85 -2.39 12.39
N VAL A 72 -20.94 -3.00 11.95
CA VAL A 72 -20.95 -4.43 11.64
C VAL A 72 -19.85 -4.74 10.63
N VAL A 73 -19.10 -5.82 10.84
CA VAL A 73 -18.03 -6.28 9.96
C VAL A 73 -18.63 -6.66 8.61
N THR A 74 -18.50 -5.77 7.64
CA THR A 74 -18.90 -5.97 6.25
C THR A 74 -17.72 -5.69 5.34
N ALA A 75 -17.66 -6.34 4.19
CA ALA A 75 -16.62 -6.08 3.19
C ALA A 75 -16.54 -4.60 2.79
N ALA A 76 -17.70 -3.93 2.66
CA ALA A 76 -17.76 -2.50 2.35
C ALA A 76 -17.11 -1.63 3.44
N ASN A 77 -17.40 -1.87 4.72
CA ASN A 77 -16.80 -1.12 5.82
C ASN A 77 -15.30 -1.40 5.95
N ASP A 78 -14.89 -2.65 5.79
CA ASP A 78 -13.49 -3.05 5.80
C ASP A 78 -12.68 -2.36 4.69
N LEU A 79 -13.25 -2.29 3.47
CA LEU A 79 -12.63 -1.58 2.35
C LEU A 79 -12.52 -0.09 2.59
N GLU A 80 -13.56 0.55 3.15
CA GLU A 80 -13.50 1.98 3.48
C GLU A 80 -12.45 2.25 4.57
N CYS A 81 -12.37 1.43 5.61
CA CYS A 81 -11.34 1.54 6.63
C CYS A 81 -9.93 1.33 6.05
N TRP A 82 -9.78 0.38 5.13
CA TRP A 82 -8.51 0.13 4.45
C TRP A 82 -8.08 1.31 3.58
N LYS A 83 -9.01 1.93 2.83
CA LYS A 83 -8.75 3.13 2.03
C LYS A 83 -8.32 4.32 2.91
N VAL A 84 -9.00 4.52 4.05
CA VAL A 84 -8.64 5.56 5.02
C VAL A 84 -7.25 5.31 5.59
N LEU A 85 -6.94 4.08 5.98
CA LEU A 85 -5.62 3.71 6.48
C LEU A 85 -4.54 3.93 5.42
N ALA A 86 -4.77 3.49 4.18
CA ALA A 86 -3.86 3.69 3.08
C ALA A 86 -3.62 5.17 2.77
N LYS A 87 -4.69 6.00 2.83
CA LYS A 87 -4.58 7.46 2.67
C LYS A 87 -3.70 8.11 3.72
N ASN A 88 -3.75 7.63 4.96
CA ASN A 88 -2.96 8.17 6.07
C ASN A 88 -1.50 7.69 6.07
N THR A 89 -1.22 6.58 5.39
CA THR A 89 0.11 5.94 5.41
C THR A 89 0.89 6.10 4.11
N LEU A 90 0.21 6.17 2.97
CA LEU A 90 0.83 6.22 1.65
C LEU A 90 0.71 7.60 0.99
N PRO A 91 1.64 7.95 0.10
CA PRO A 91 1.53 9.16 -0.71
C PRO A 91 0.26 9.19 -1.56
N THR A 92 -0.30 10.37 -1.77
CA THR A 92 -1.39 10.59 -2.72
C THR A 92 -0.98 10.13 -4.13
N GLY A 93 -1.89 9.48 -4.84
CA GLY A 93 -1.62 8.88 -6.14
C GLY A 93 -1.17 7.41 -6.07
N SER A 94 -0.97 6.87 -4.86
CA SER A 94 -0.76 5.42 -4.67
C SER A 94 -1.99 4.65 -5.10
N GLN A 95 -1.78 3.40 -5.54
CA GLN A 95 -2.82 2.58 -6.13
C GLN A 95 -3.06 1.32 -5.32
N LEU A 96 -4.33 1.00 -5.12
CA LEU A 96 -4.80 -0.21 -4.44
C LEU A 96 -5.61 -1.06 -5.41
N SER A 97 -5.46 -2.38 -5.39
CA SER A 97 -6.32 -3.30 -6.13
C SER A 97 -6.44 -4.64 -5.42
N ILE A 98 -7.62 -5.26 -5.56
CA ILE A 98 -7.91 -6.62 -5.09
C ILE A 98 -8.59 -7.33 -6.25
N THR A 99 -7.94 -8.36 -6.76
CA THR A 99 -8.43 -9.16 -7.89
C THR A 99 -8.58 -10.61 -7.50
N SER A 100 -9.37 -11.36 -8.23
CA SER A 100 -9.52 -12.81 -8.04
C SER A 100 -9.30 -13.56 -9.33
N ALA A 101 -8.81 -14.79 -9.21
CA ALA A 101 -8.68 -15.76 -10.27
C ALA A 101 -9.23 -17.10 -9.80
N ALA A 102 -10.11 -17.71 -10.58
CA ALA A 102 -10.61 -19.05 -10.29
C ALA A 102 -9.56 -20.10 -10.64
N LEU A 103 -9.26 -20.98 -9.70
CA LEU A 103 -8.37 -22.12 -9.86
C LEU A 103 -9.15 -23.42 -9.63
N THR A 104 -8.53 -24.53 -9.97
CA THR A 104 -9.14 -25.88 -9.76
C THR A 104 -9.33 -26.22 -8.28
N GLU A 105 -8.53 -25.61 -7.40
CA GLU A 105 -8.51 -25.87 -5.96
C GLU A 105 -9.26 -24.81 -5.13
N GLY A 106 -9.76 -23.76 -5.75
CA GLY A 106 -10.45 -22.66 -5.07
C GLY A 106 -10.32 -21.34 -5.82
N THR A 107 -10.52 -20.23 -5.12
CA THR A 107 -10.35 -18.89 -5.70
C THR A 107 -9.10 -18.26 -5.11
N GLU A 108 -8.13 -17.91 -5.97
CA GLU A 108 -6.97 -17.12 -5.57
C GLU A 108 -7.35 -15.64 -5.55
N TYR A 109 -7.07 -14.99 -4.44
CA TYR A 109 -7.20 -13.55 -4.30
C TYR A 109 -5.83 -12.90 -4.29
N THR A 110 -5.69 -11.83 -5.06
CA THR A 110 -4.44 -11.06 -5.16
C THR A 110 -4.70 -9.63 -4.73
N VAL A 111 -4.08 -9.25 -3.62
CA VAL A 111 -4.03 -7.87 -3.12
C VAL A 111 -2.77 -7.22 -3.64
N ALA A 112 -2.89 -6.13 -4.37
CA ALA A 112 -1.76 -5.36 -4.87
C ALA A 112 -1.81 -3.92 -4.35
N VAL A 113 -0.71 -3.46 -3.81
CA VAL A 113 -0.52 -2.08 -3.33
C VAL A 113 0.70 -1.50 -4.03
N ARG A 114 0.51 -0.36 -4.69
CA ARG A 114 1.57 0.39 -5.38
C ARG A 114 1.70 1.76 -4.75
N ALA A 115 2.81 2.03 -4.10
CA ALA A 115 3.08 3.36 -3.58
C ALA A 115 3.51 4.30 -4.70
N PHE A 116 3.01 5.55 -4.65
CA PHE A 116 3.44 6.59 -5.56
C PHE A 116 4.85 7.07 -5.17
N ASP A 117 5.75 7.08 -6.14
CA ASP A 117 7.10 7.60 -5.99
C ASP A 117 7.17 9.05 -6.47
N ARG A 118 7.47 9.96 -5.56
CA ARG A 118 7.57 11.40 -5.84
C ARG A 118 8.80 11.77 -6.67
N THR A 119 9.84 10.93 -6.65
CA THR A 119 11.09 11.21 -7.38
C THR A 119 10.96 10.88 -8.85
N THR A 120 10.29 9.77 -9.17
CA THR A 120 10.02 9.35 -10.56
C THR A 120 8.67 9.86 -11.08
N GLN A 121 7.86 10.48 -10.22
CA GLN A 121 6.48 10.90 -10.49
C GLN A 121 5.61 9.79 -11.08
N GLY A 122 5.81 8.58 -10.58
CA GLY A 122 5.10 7.38 -11.03
C GLY A 122 4.80 6.41 -9.91
N LEU A 123 4.20 5.27 -10.27
CA LEU A 123 3.99 4.18 -9.32
C LEU A 123 5.31 3.44 -9.09
N GLY A 124 5.88 3.60 -7.91
CA GLY A 124 7.16 3.03 -7.51
C GLY A 124 7.02 1.66 -6.84
N THR A 125 7.14 1.61 -5.51
CA THR A 125 7.11 0.34 -4.75
C THR A 125 5.81 -0.43 -4.99
N TYR A 126 5.96 -1.68 -5.43
CA TYR A 126 4.87 -2.60 -5.73
C TYR A 126 4.99 -3.85 -4.87
N ILE A 127 3.95 -4.15 -4.12
CA ILE A 127 3.85 -5.40 -3.35
C ILE A 127 2.55 -6.08 -3.70
N THR A 128 2.66 -7.38 -4.00
CA THR A 128 1.54 -8.26 -4.27
C THR A 128 1.50 -9.32 -3.18
N TYR A 129 0.33 -9.57 -2.65
CA TYR A 129 0.06 -10.63 -1.69
C TYR A 129 -1.06 -11.51 -2.23
N SER A 130 -0.74 -12.76 -2.58
CA SER A 130 -1.72 -13.73 -3.08
C SER A 130 -2.03 -14.81 -2.04
N PHE A 131 -3.27 -15.24 -1.98
CA PHE A 131 -3.73 -16.31 -1.09
C PHE A 131 -4.94 -17.02 -1.67
N LEU A 132 -5.14 -18.28 -1.30
CA LEU A 132 -6.25 -19.11 -1.72
C LEU A 132 -7.36 -19.10 -0.65
N LEU A 133 -8.62 -19.05 -1.11
CA LEU A 133 -9.84 -19.23 -0.32
C LEU A 133 -10.78 -20.23 -1.00
#